data_fba043aaea98fd714fc1406dd7968ccf
#
_entry.id   fba043aaea98fd714fc1406dd7968ccf
#
_cell.length_a   1.000
_cell.length_b   1.000
_cell.length_c   1.000
_cell.angle_alpha   90.00
_cell.angle_beta   90.00
_cell.angle_gamma   90.00
#
_symmetry.space_group_name_H-M   'P 1'
#
loop_
_entity.id
_entity.type
_entity.pdbx_description
1 polymer ?
#
loop_
_entity_poly.entity_id
_entity_poly.type
_entity_poly.pdbx_seq_one_letter_code
_entity_poly.pdbx_strand_id
1 'polypeptide(L)'
;IAQNIALTGGKIALNTSLDFTRQLGSGAYNEFMSVPVSLTLTQPIFGVNDQKWKRRIEPVRYQEAKAAYMENVENVTIATITNYFNLLLAEDNLDICNQNLLNANKLYDIAVAKRKIGHISESELMRLKQSALQAKGKLTEAQSNYNAMMFKLRSFLGMSEQDVIEPVLPEAIEGVR
;
A
#
# COMPACT_ATOMS: atom_id res chain seq x y z
N ILE A 1 38.83 -3.67 -16.86
CA ILE A 1 38.03 -4.95 -16.78
C ILE A 1 38.61 -5.73 -15.60
N ALA A 2 37.71 -6.24 -14.73
CA ALA A 2 38.10 -7.03 -13.56
C ALA A 2 37.28 -8.30 -13.46
N GLN A 3 37.91 -9.43 -13.12
CA GLN A 3 37.27 -10.72 -12.95
C GLN A 3 37.75 -11.40 -11.67
N ASN A 4 36.82 -11.96 -10.92
CA ASN A 4 37.13 -12.71 -9.71
C ASN A 4 37.40 -14.18 -10.02
N ILE A 5 38.44 -14.75 -9.42
CA ILE A 5 38.79 -16.16 -9.53
C ILE A 5 38.06 -16.93 -8.45
N ALA A 6 37.02 -17.69 -8.81
CA ALA A 6 36.12 -18.35 -7.86
C ALA A 6 36.83 -19.44 -7.01
N LEU A 7 37.88 -20.09 -7.52
CA LEU A 7 38.61 -21.16 -6.82
C LEU A 7 39.48 -20.62 -5.67
N THR A 8 40.20 -19.53 -5.90
CA THR A 8 41.20 -19.01 -4.98
C THR A 8 40.73 -17.75 -4.23
N GLY A 9 39.63 -17.13 -4.67
CA GLY A 9 39.17 -15.84 -4.16
C GLY A 9 40.00 -14.65 -4.62
N GLY A 10 40.92 -14.87 -5.58
CA GLY A 10 41.72 -13.81 -6.18
C GLY A 10 40.98 -12.99 -7.20
N LYS A 11 41.57 -11.88 -7.64
CA LYS A 11 41.02 -10.96 -8.64
C LYS A 11 42.09 -10.67 -9.69
N ILE A 12 41.73 -10.81 -10.96
CA ILE A 12 42.53 -10.34 -12.09
C ILE A 12 41.89 -9.07 -12.61
N ALA A 13 42.68 -8.02 -12.77
CA ALA A 13 42.23 -6.77 -13.36
C ALA A 13 43.14 -6.35 -14.50
N LEU A 14 42.53 -5.99 -15.62
CA LEU A 14 43.18 -5.38 -16.77
C LEU A 14 42.80 -3.91 -16.80
N ASN A 15 43.75 -3.03 -16.68
CA ASN A 15 43.56 -1.58 -16.67
C ASN A 15 44.39 -0.95 -17.79
N THR A 16 43.83 0.13 -18.35
CA THR A 16 44.53 1.05 -19.23
C THR A 16 44.21 2.47 -18.75
N SER A 17 45.18 3.35 -18.74
CA SER A 17 44.98 4.75 -18.38
C SER A 17 45.81 5.67 -19.27
N LEU A 18 45.25 6.85 -19.52
CA LEU A 18 45.89 7.98 -20.13
C LEU A 18 45.61 9.17 -19.23
N ASP A 19 46.70 9.65 -18.58
CA ASP A 19 46.60 10.79 -17.70
C ASP A 19 47.19 12.01 -18.42
N PHE A 20 46.48 13.12 -18.38
CA PHE A 20 46.92 14.40 -18.89
C PHE A 20 47.00 15.39 -17.73
N THR A 21 48.19 15.88 -17.48
CA THR A 21 48.47 16.90 -16.45
C THR A 21 48.85 18.19 -17.11
N ARG A 22 48.15 19.27 -16.79
CA ARG A 22 48.44 20.64 -17.21
C ARG A 22 48.73 21.50 -15.99
N GLN A 23 49.94 21.98 -15.88
CA GLN A 23 50.31 22.95 -14.85
C GLN A 23 50.16 24.35 -15.40
N LEU A 24 49.43 25.22 -14.68
CA LEU A 24 49.19 26.60 -15.00
C LEU A 24 50.01 27.49 -14.08
N GLY A 25 50.73 28.49 -14.64
CA GLY A 25 51.52 29.44 -13.85
C GLY A 25 52.91 29.68 -14.41
N SER A 26 53.79 30.27 -13.61
CA SER A 26 55.20 30.51 -13.99
C SER A 26 55.96 29.16 -14.10
N GLY A 27 56.13 28.67 -15.32
CA GLY A 27 56.66 27.34 -15.61
C GLY A 27 55.61 26.36 -16.12
N ALA A 28 54.60 26.86 -16.85
CA ALA A 28 53.51 26.01 -17.43
C ALA A 28 54.09 24.92 -18.32
N TYR A 29 53.68 23.64 -18.05
CA TYR A 29 53.99 22.51 -18.90
C TYR A 29 52.78 21.59 -19.01
N ASN A 30 52.75 20.82 -20.10
CA ASN A 30 51.74 19.76 -20.32
C ASN A 30 52.50 18.44 -20.31
N GLU A 31 51.97 17.48 -19.55
CA GLU A 31 52.52 16.14 -19.44
C GLU A 31 51.46 15.09 -19.79
N PHE A 32 51.83 14.14 -20.60
CA PHE A 32 51.00 13.00 -20.93
C PHE A 32 51.67 11.75 -20.38
N MET A 33 50.99 11.05 -19.51
CA MET A 33 51.38 9.74 -19.01
C MET A 33 50.41 8.68 -19.52
N SER A 34 50.92 7.70 -20.20
CA SER A 34 50.12 6.61 -20.72
C SER A 34 50.58 5.28 -20.15
N VAL A 35 49.65 4.55 -19.56
CA VAL A 35 49.81 3.15 -19.21
C VAL A 35 48.94 2.34 -20.17
N PRO A 36 49.49 1.86 -21.28
CA PRO A 36 48.72 1.25 -22.33
C PRO A 36 47.98 -0.01 -21.85
N VAL A 37 48.61 -0.86 -21.05
CA VAL A 37 48.03 -2.03 -20.43
C VAL A 37 48.73 -2.35 -19.13
N SER A 38 47.98 -2.49 -18.03
CA SER A 38 48.46 -3.07 -16.79
C SER A 38 47.60 -4.28 -16.38
N LEU A 39 48.27 -5.38 -16.08
CA LEU A 39 47.63 -6.59 -15.55
C LEU A 39 47.93 -6.68 -14.06
N THR A 40 46.86 -6.65 -13.25
CA THR A 40 46.98 -6.73 -11.78
C THR A 40 46.35 -8.02 -11.30
N LEU A 41 47.11 -8.86 -10.61
CA LEU A 41 46.63 -10.02 -9.90
C LEU A 41 46.65 -9.76 -8.40
N THR A 42 45.49 -9.78 -7.77
CA THR A 42 45.34 -9.67 -6.32
C THR A 42 44.92 -11.00 -5.76
N GLN A 43 45.75 -11.66 -4.95
CA GLN A 43 45.49 -12.96 -4.37
C GLN A 43 45.57 -12.88 -2.84
N PRO A 44 44.44 -12.99 -2.11
CA PRO A 44 44.48 -13.10 -0.65
C PRO A 44 45.07 -14.47 -0.25
N ILE A 45 46.11 -14.46 0.56
CA ILE A 45 46.78 -15.70 1.02
C ILE A 45 46.12 -16.23 2.30
N PHE A 46 45.72 -15.33 3.21
CA PHE A 46 45.08 -15.66 4.50
C PHE A 46 43.63 -15.18 4.60
N GLY A 47 43.04 -14.72 3.50
CA GLY A 47 41.65 -14.20 3.48
C GLY A 47 40.62 -15.29 3.28
N VAL A 48 39.40 -14.99 3.71
CA VAL A 48 38.24 -15.83 3.46
C VAL A 48 37.88 -15.75 1.97
N ASN A 49 37.64 -16.90 1.34
CA ASN A 49 37.17 -16.93 -0.04
C ASN A 49 35.66 -16.57 -0.11
N ASP A 50 35.35 -15.29 -0.30
CA ASP A 50 33.99 -14.75 -0.39
C ASP A 50 33.15 -15.43 -1.49
N GLN A 51 33.77 -15.80 -2.60
CA GLN A 51 33.06 -16.47 -3.70
C GLN A 51 32.54 -17.86 -3.30
N LYS A 52 33.32 -18.58 -2.53
CA LYS A 52 32.93 -19.90 -2.00
C LYS A 52 31.76 -19.76 -1.03
N TRP A 53 31.81 -18.77 -0.15
CA TRP A 53 30.74 -18.50 0.80
C TRP A 53 29.48 -17.97 0.11
N LYS A 54 29.59 -17.06 -0.86
CA LYS A 54 28.46 -16.59 -1.65
C LYS A 54 27.73 -17.75 -2.32
N ARG A 55 28.46 -18.68 -2.96
CA ARG A 55 27.82 -19.86 -3.56
C ARG A 55 27.05 -20.74 -2.59
N ARG A 56 27.43 -20.78 -1.31
CA ARG A 56 26.72 -21.53 -0.27
C ARG A 56 25.53 -20.76 0.30
N ILE A 57 25.64 -19.45 0.38
CA ILE A 57 24.61 -18.56 0.99
C ILE A 57 23.50 -18.25 -0.03
N GLU A 58 23.81 -18.07 -1.32
CA GLU A 58 22.83 -17.70 -2.33
C GLU A 58 21.62 -18.65 -2.44
N PRO A 59 21.77 -19.98 -2.38
CA PRO A 59 20.61 -20.88 -2.37
C PRO A 59 19.70 -20.67 -1.15
N VAL A 60 20.29 -20.39 0.02
CA VAL A 60 19.52 -20.11 1.24
C VAL A 60 18.79 -18.77 1.15
N ARG A 61 19.46 -17.75 0.65
CA ARG A 61 18.84 -16.43 0.35
C ARG A 61 17.71 -16.54 -0.66
N TYR A 62 17.87 -17.41 -1.66
CA TYR A 62 16.78 -17.63 -2.62
C TYR A 62 15.55 -18.26 -1.95
N GLN A 63 15.74 -19.23 -1.05
CA GLN A 63 14.65 -19.82 -0.27
C GLN A 63 14.00 -18.80 0.66
N GLU A 64 14.80 -17.98 1.33
CA GLU A 64 14.33 -16.87 2.17
C GLU A 64 13.49 -15.87 1.35
N ALA A 65 14.02 -15.42 0.21
CA ALA A 65 13.30 -14.49 -0.68
C ALA A 65 12.00 -15.10 -1.20
N LYS A 66 11.98 -16.41 -1.51
CA LYS A 66 10.77 -17.10 -1.93
C LYS A 66 9.74 -17.17 -0.80
N ALA A 67 10.15 -17.48 0.42
CA ALA A 67 9.26 -17.50 1.58
C ALA A 67 8.69 -16.10 1.86
N ALA A 68 9.53 -15.08 1.85
CA ALA A 68 9.12 -13.68 2.03
C ALA A 68 8.14 -13.21 0.93
N TYR A 69 8.35 -13.65 -0.32
CA TYR A 69 7.40 -13.38 -1.41
C TYR A 69 6.02 -13.99 -1.12
N MET A 70 5.98 -15.26 -0.69
CA MET A 70 4.71 -15.93 -0.35
C MET A 70 4.00 -15.24 0.81
N GLU A 71 4.73 -14.86 1.86
CA GLU A 71 4.20 -14.09 2.99
C GLU A 71 3.62 -12.74 2.54
N ASN A 72 4.34 -12.02 1.67
CA ASN A 72 3.84 -10.75 1.13
C ASN A 72 2.57 -10.93 0.30
N VAL A 73 2.46 -11.99 -0.51
CA VAL A 73 1.24 -12.31 -1.27
C VAL A 73 0.06 -12.58 -0.32
N GLU A 74 0.27 -13.35 0.75
CA GLU A 74 -0.75 -13.61 1.76
C GLU A 74 -1.19 -12.31 2.46
N ASN A 75 -0.24 -11.47 2.86
CA ASN A 75 -0.53 -10.19 3.51
C ASN A 75 -1.34 -9.25 2.60
N VAL A 76 -0.98 -9.16 1.32
CA VAL A 76 -1.75 -8.38 0.34
C VAL A 76 -3.16 -8.95 0.16
N THR A 77 -3.29 -10.27 0.11
CA THR A 77 -4.59 -10.95 -0.01
C THR A 77 -5.48 -10.64 1.18
N ILE A 78 -4.97 -10.78 2.42
CA ILE A 78 -5.70 -10.46 3.65
C ILE A 78 -6.10 -8.98 3.68
N ALA A 79 -5.19 -8.08 3.31
CA ALA A 79 -5.47 -6.65 3.27
C ALA A 79 -6.56 -6.30 2.24
N THR A 80 -6.54 -6.95 1.06
CA THR A 80 -7.56 -6.79 0.02
C THR A 80 -8.93 -7.22 0.51
N ILE A 81 -9.02 -8.43 1.08
CA ILE A 81 -10.26 -8.99 1.64
C ILE A 81 -10.80 -8.07 2.74
N THR A 82 -9.94 -7.64 3.65
CA THR A 82 -10.33 -6.76 4.75
C THR A 82 -10.87 -5.42 4.25
N ASN A 83 -10.20 -4.78 3.31
CA ASN A 83 -10.67 -3.51 2.75
C ASN A 83 -11.97 -3.68 1.96
N TYR A 84 -12.14 -4.78 1.25
CA TYR A 84 -13.37 -5.11 0.53
C TYR A 84 -14.57 -5.26 1.48
N PHE A 85 -14.44 -6.09 2.52
CA PHE A 85 -15.52 -6.28 3.48
C PHE A 85 -15.80 -5.03 4.30
N ASN A 86 -14.80 -4.21 4.61
CA ASN A 86 -15.02 -2.92 5.27
C ASN A 86 -15.86 -1.96 4.40
N LEU A 87 -15.64 -1.95 3.09
CA LEU A 87 -16.45 -1.17 2.16
C LEU A 87 -17.90 -1.70 2.10
N LEU A 88 -18.07 -3.01 1.99
CA LEU A 88 -19.39 -3.66 1.96
C LEU A 88 -20.19 -3.35 3.23
N LEU A 89 -19.57 -3.48 4.40
CA LEU A 89 -20.21 -3.13 5.68
C LEU A 89 -20.55 -1.63 5.78
N ALA A 90 -19.71 -0.77 5.21
CA ALA A 90 -19.99 0.67 5.20
C ALA A 90 -21.17 1.02 4.27
N GLU A 91 -21.33 0.31 3.16
CA GLU A 91 -22.47 0.43 2.24
C GLU A 91 -23.76 -0.03 2.92
N ASP A 92 -23.79 -1.22 3.52
CA ASP A 92 -24.95 -1.73 4.26
C ASP A 92 -25.35 -0.76 5.39
N ASN A 93 -24.36 -0.24 6.14
CA ASN A 93 -24.64 0.73 7.19
C ASN A 93 -25.21 2.05 6.65
N LEU A 94 -24.77 2.49 5.49
CA LEU A 94 -25.32 3.67 4.81
C LEU A 94 -26.78 3.45 4.44
N ASP A 95 -27.13 2.29 3.88
CA ASP A 95 -28.51 1.94 3.52
C ASP A 95 -29.41 1.85 4.75
N ILE A 96 -28.93 1.23 5.83
CA ILE A 96 -29.67 1.18 7.11
C ILE A 96 -29.92 2.59 7.66
N CYS A 97 -28.90 3.47 7.64
CA CYS A 97 -29.05 4.85 8.10
C CYS A 97 -30.04 5.65 7.23
N ASN A 98 -30.04 5.42 5.93
CA ASN A 98 -31.00 6.02 4.99
C ASN A 98 -32.44 5.57 5.28
N GLN A 99 -32.68 4.27 5.46
CA GLN A 99 -33.98 3.72 5.85
C GLN A 99 -34.45 4.27 7.21
N ASN A 100 -33.54 4.39 8.19
CA ASN A 100 -33.84 4.96 9.50
C ASN A 100 -34.24 6.43 9.41
N LEU A 101 -33.59 7.22 8.56
CA LEU A 101 -33.95 8.63 8.33
C LEU A 101 -35.35 8.71 7.69
N LEU A 102 -35.62 7.90 6.67
CA LEU A 102 -36.95 7.84 6.03
C LEU A 102 -38.04 7.52 7.04
N ASN A 103 -37.84 6.53 7.91
CA ASN A 103 -38.77 6.15 8.95
C ASN A 103 -38.96 7.26 10.00
N ALA A 104 -37.85 7.89 10.45
CA ALA A 104 -37.92 8.99 11.43
C ALA A 104 -38.68 10.20 10.87
N ASN A 105 -38.50 10.55 9.61
CA ASN A 105 -39.23 11.62 8.93
C ASN A 105 -40.72 11.29 8.83
N LYS A 106 -41.10 10.06 8.42
CA LYS A 106 -42.51 9.61 8.37
C LYS A 106 -43.19 9.72 9.74
N LEU A 107 -42.48 9.31 10.82
CA LEU A 107 -43.00 9.42 12.20
C LEU A 107 -43.19 10.87 12.62
N TYR A 108 -42.24 11.74 12.26
CA TYR A 108 -42.36 13.17 12.52
C TYR A 108 -43.54 13.81 11.78
N ASP A 109 -43.75 13.47 10.48
CA ASP A 109 -44.86 13.98 9.69
C ASP A 109 -46.22 13.55 10.24
N ILE A 110 -46.34 12.27 10.68
CA ILE A 110 -47.52 11.77 11.38
C ILE A 110 -47.75 12.54 12.69
N ALA A 111 -46.66 12.82 13.43
CA ALA A 111 -46.77 13.56 14.67
C ALA A 111 -47.21 15.01 14.43
N VAL A 112 -46.74 15.68 13.38
CA VAL A 112 -47.22 17.02 13.00
C VAL A 112 -48.71 17.02 12.73
N ALA A 113 -49.22 15.99 11.99
CA ALA A 113 -50.65 15.84 11.72
C ALA A 113 -51.46 15.59 13.01
N LYS A 114 -51.01 14.70 13.90
CA LYS A 114 -51.64 14.41 15.21
C LYS A 114 -51.62 15.62 16.15
N ARG A 115 -50.59 16.44 16.10
CA ARG A 115 -50.50 17.68 16.90
C ARG A 115 -51.59 18.69 16.48
N LYS A 116 -51.82 18.83 15.17
CA LYS A 116 -52.85 19.72 14.61
C LYS A 116 -54.25 19.41 15.14
N ILE A 117 -54.53 18.16 15.44
CA ILE A 117 -55.83 17.68 15.95
C ILE A 117 -55.81 17.48 17.49
N GLY A 118 -54.74 17.91 18.15
CA GLY A 118 -54.64 17.90 19.61
C GLY A 118 -54.33 16.55 20.26
N HIS A 119 -53.96 15.52 19.48
CA HIS A 119 -53.72 14.16 19.98
C HIS A 119 -52.35 13.93 20.61
N ILE A 120 -51.36 14.82 20.43
CA ILE A 120 -50.04 14.72 21.05
C ILE A 120 -49.59 16.04 21.64
N SER A 121 -48.68 15.97 22.61
CA SER A 121 -48.10 17.13 23.28
C SER A 121 -46.99 17.78 22.40
N GLU A 122 -46.69 19.04 22.68
CA GLU A 122 -45.56 19.78 22.07
C GLU A 122 -44.20 19.08 22.34
N SER A 123 -44.04 18.61 23.58
CA SER A 123 -42.80 17.90 23.98
C SER A 123 -42.58 16.63 23.22
N GLU A 124 -43.66 15.90 22.91
CA GLU A 124 -43.60 14.66 22.13
C GLU A 124 -43.27 14.92 20.65
N LEU A 125 -43.84 15.98 20.07
CA LEU A 125 -43.49 16.45 18.74
C LEU A 125 -42.01 16.85 18.65
N MET A 126 -41.49 17.58 19.66
CA MET A 126 -40.07 17.98 19.71
C MET A 126 -39.13 16.78 19.83
N ARG A 127 -39.51 15.74 20.59
CA ARG A 127 -38.73 14.49 20.68
C ARG A 127 -38.63 13.78 19.32
N LEU A 128 -39.72 13.71 18.57
CA LEU A 128 -39.70 13.10 17.22
C LEU A 128 -38.89 13.93 16.22
N LYS A 129 -38.97 15.26 16.31
CA LYS A 129 -38.11 16.16 15.53
C LYS A 129 -36.63 15.94 15.84
N GLN A 130 -36.29 15.85 17.13
CA GLN A 130 -34.91 15.55 17.56
C GLN A 130 -34.45 14.18 17.02
N SER A 131 -35.30 13.14 17.06
CA SER A 131 -34.99 11.83 16.51
C SER A 131 -34.70 11.89 14.99
N ALA A 132 -35.49 12.63 14.22
CA ALA A 132 -35.24 12.82 12.79
C ALA A 132 -33.92 13.57 12.52
N LEU A 133 -33.60 14.59 13.30
CA LEU A 133 -32.32 15.29 13.19
C LEU A 133 -31.12 14.39 13.56
N GLN A 134 -31.26 13.56 14.58
CA GLN A 134 -30.23 12.58 14.95
C GLN A 134 -30.05 11.52 13.85
N ALA A 135 -31.13 11.02 13.24
CA ALA A 135 -31.05 10.09 12.12
C ALA A 135 -30.35 10.72 10.91
N LYS A 136 -30.61 12.01 10.63
CA LYS A 136 -29.90 12.76 9.60
C LYS A 136 -28.41 12.89 9.89
N GLY A 137 -28.03 13.17 11.14
CA GLY A 137 -26.63 13.21 11.56
C GLY A 137 -25.92 11.88 11.33
N LYS A 138 -26.56 10.77 11.73
CA LYS A 138 -26.04 9.41 11.51
C LYS A 138 -25.87 9.06 10.03
N LEU A 139 -26.81 9.48 9.17
CA LEU A 139 -26.67 9.29 7.73
C LEU A 139 -25.46 10.05 7.17
N THR A 140 -25.23 11.29 7.61
CA THR A 140 -24.06 12.07 7.17
C THR A 140 -22.75 11.40 7.59
N GLU A 141 -22.70 10.86 8.81
CA GLU A 141 -21.56 10.12 9.33
C GLU A 141 -21.32 8.82 8.52
N ALA A 142 -22.39 8.04 8.28
CA ALA A 142 -22.31 6.83 7.46
C ALA A 142 -21.85 7.12 6.03
N GLN A 143 -22.32 8.20 5.41
CA GLN A 143 -21.86 8.64 4.08
C GLN A 143 -20.38 8.99 4.07
N SER A 144 -19.89 9.70 5.09
CA SER A 144 -18.47 10.03 5.22
C SER A 144 -17.62 8.77 5.40
N ASN A 145 -18.10 7.82 6.20
CA ASN A 145 -17.40 6.55 6.40
C ASN A 145 -17.36 5.72 5.11
N TYR A 146 -18.47 5.61 4.39
CA TYR A 146 -18.51 4.94 3.08
C TYR A 146 -17.51 5.53 2.10
N ASN A 147 -17.48 6.87 1.99
CA ASN A 147 -16.53 7.57 1.11
C ASN A 147 -15.07 7.30 1.53
N ALA A 148 -14.79 7.24 2.82
CA ALA A 148 -13.46 6.94 3.34
C ALA A 148 -13.03 5.50 3.02
N MET A 149 -13.94 4.51 3.19
CA MET A 149 -13.65 3.11 2.84
C MET A 149 -13.49 2.91 1.33
N MET A 150 -14.30 3.58 0.52
CA MET A 150 -14.18 3.61 -0.93
C MET A 150 -12.82 4.18 -1.36
N PHE A 151 -12.42 5.31 -0.82
CA PHE A 151 -11.11 5.91 -1.10
C PHE A 151 -9.97 4.99 -0.71
N LYS A 152 -10.06 4.36 0.47
CA LYS A 152 -9.05 3.43 0.97
C LYS A 152 -8.87 2.23 0.04
N LEU A 153 -9.97 1.62 -0.43
CA LEU A 153 -9.93 0.49 -1.35
C LEU A 153 -9.36 0.90 -2.71
N ARG A 154 -9.79 2.03 -3.28
CA ARG A 154 -9.25 2.56 -4.55
C ARG A 154 -7.76 2.83 -4.47
N SER A 155 -7.32 3.51 -3.43
CA SER A 155 -5.90 3.80 -3.19
C SER A 155 -5.07 2.52 -3.05
N PHE A 156 -5.61 1.52 -2.36
CA PHE A 156 -4.96 0.22 -2.19
C PHE A 156 -4.82 -0.54 -3.52
N LEU A 157 -5.85 -0.47 -4.39
CA LEU A 157 -5.85 -1.10 -5.71
C LEU A 157 -5.11 -0.28 -6.79
N GLY A 158 -4.67 0.95 -6.47
CA GLY A 158 -4.03 1.86 -7.42
C GLY A 158 -4.99 2.39 -8.50
N MET A 159 -6.30 2.42 -8.20
CA MET A 159 -7.33 2.90 -9.12
C MET A 159 -7.46 4.43 -9.06
N SER A 160 -8.01 5.02 -10.14
CA SER A 160 -8.30 6.45 -10.20
C SER A 160 -9.47 6.84 -9.30
N GLU A 161 -9.51 8.10 -8.86
CA GLU A 161 -10.66 8.63 -8.11
C GLU A 161 -11.98 8.60 -8.89
N GLN A 162 -11.91 8.54 -10.21
CA GLN A 162 -13.09 8.51 -11.09
C GLN A 162 -13.69 7.11 -11.25
N ASP A 163 -12.94 6.06 -10.88
CA ASP A 163 -13.40 4.68 -11.00
C ASP A 163 -14.43 4.39 -9.90
N VAL A 164 -15.60 3.90 -10.28
CA VAL A 164 -16.65 3.48 -9.35
C VAL A 164 -16.47 2.00 -9.07
N ILE A 165 -16.32 1.63 -7.81
CA ILE A 165 -16.29 0.24 -7.35
C ILE A 165 -17.66 -0.07 -6.76
N GLU A 166 -18.36 -1.03 -7.34
CA GLU A 166 -19.60 -1.56 -6.81
C GLU A 166 -19.29 -2.92 -6.15
N PRO A 167 -19.30 -3.01 -4.81
CA PRO A 167 -19.02 -4.26 -4.14
C PRO A 167 -20.24 -5.20 -4.29
N VAL A 168 -19.97 -6.42 -4.77
CA VAL A 168 -20.99 -7.46 -4.91
C VAL A 168 -20.79 -8.47 -3.78
N LEU A 169 -21.87 -8.79 -3.08
CA LEU A 169 -21.82 -9.82 -2.04
C LEU A 169 -21.37 -11.14 -2.66
N PRO A 170 -20.27 -11.76 -2.16
CA PRO A 170 -19.89 -13.08 -2.63
C PRO A 170 -21.01 -14.07 -2.31
N GLU A 171 -21.38 -14.90 -3.28
CA GLU A 171 -22.31 -16.00 -3.04
C GLU A 171 -21.79 -16.86 -1.88
N ALA A 172 -22.64 -17.15 -0.91
CA ALA A 172 -22.28 -17.99 0.22
C ALA A 172 -21.77 -19.33 -0.33
N ILE A 173 -20.50 -19.66 -0.03
CA ILE A 173 -19.96 -20.98 -0.35
C ILE A 173 -20.70 -21.97 0.56
N GLU A 174 -21.78 -22.59 0.07
CA GLU A 174 -22.41 -23.71 0.71
C GLU A 174 -21.38 -24.85 0.77
N GLY A 175 -20.81 -25.12 1.95
CA GLY A 175 -20.04 -26.35 2.13
C GLY A 175 -18.72 -26.30 2.86
N VAL A 176 -18.38 -25.23 3.58
CA VAL A 176 -17.30 -25.33 4.59
C VAL A 176 -17.94 -25.67 5.94
N ARG A 177 -18.08 -26.97 6.19
CA ARG A 177 -18.33 -27.54 7.53
C ARG A 177 -17.01 -27.99 8.12
#